data_e6380e7970afe5f175d33399b5250dc3
#
_entry.id   e6380e7970afe5f175d33399b5250dc3
#
_cell.length_a   1.000
_cell.length_b   1.000
_cell.length_c   1.000
_cell.angle_alpha   90.00
_cell.angle_beta   90.00
_cell.angle_gamma   90.00
#
_symmetry.space_group_name_H-M   'P 1'
#
loop_
_entity.id
_entity.type
_entity.pdbx_description
1 polymer ?
#
loop_
_entity_poly.entity_id
_entity_poly.type
_entity_poly.pdbx_seq_one_letter_code
_entity_poly.pdbx_strand_id
1 'polypeptide(L)'
;MLRVDRRLLMQFDWQLFGLTAFLIVAGLVTVSTLVPRLAARQLIALAIASVAAMVVLAVDYRTLARWACWAYGLGLLILIGVLLTGRSALGARRWIAVGPLSLQPSELFKLAFIGTLAAYLAARESAHAGWNRVIVPLALTLPAVGLIVKQPDLGTALTLLPVAAALIIAGGARWRHLGLLVSCGFAVLPIFWFLLRDYQRERILVYIDPSRDPLGSAWNVIQAKITIGSGQLAGKGLFGGTQSRLAFLPERHTDFVFAAFAESWGFLGAAALLFVYVLLVLRGFEIAATARDTLGSLLATGATVLLATQALINFGMVTGLLPVVGIPLPFVSYGGSALLTAVGAVALIANVRMRRFA
;
A
#
# COMPACT_ATOMS: atom_id res chain seq x y z
N MET A 1 9.85 -0.03 -31.10
CA MET A 1 8.50 -0.34 -31.62
C MET A 1 7.81 -1.26 -30.64
N LEU A 2 6.76 -0.78 -29.96
CA LEU A 2 5.93 -1.56 -29.02
C LEU A 2 5.04 -2.49 -29.86
N ARG A 3 5.52 -3.68 -30.21
CA ARG A 3 4.66 -4.73 -30.75
C ARG A 3 3.94 -5.38 -29.57
N VAL A 4 2.68 -5.05 -29.38
CA VAL A 4 1.80 -5.80 -28.49
C VAL A 4 1.56 -7.16 -29.17
N ASP A 5 2.27 -8.18 -28.70
CA ASP A 5 2.10 -9.52 -29.21
C ASP A 5 0.68 -10.02 -28.82
N ARG A 6 -0.13 -10.42 -29.80
CA ARG A 6 -1.50 -10.93 -29.56
C ARG A 6 -1.51 -12.09 -28.57
N ARG A 7 -0.43 -12.86 -28.48
CA ARG A 7 -0.27 -13.94 -27.50
C ARG A 7 -0.28 -13.44 -26.04
N LEU A 8 0.28 -12.24 -25.80
CA LEU A 8 0.27 -11.62 -24.46
C LEU A 8 -1.15 -11.23 -24.01
N LEU A 9 -2.00 -10.77 -24.93
CA LEU A 9 -3.38 -10.44 -24.65
C LEU A 9 -4.24 -11.66 -24.30
N MET A 10 -3.95 -12.84 -24.89
CA MET A 10 -4.64 -14.08 -24.58
C MET A 10 -4.32 -14.61 -23.18
N GLN A 11 -3.20 -14.17 -22.59
CA GLN A 11 -2.76 -14.55 -21.24
C GLN A 11 -3.10 -13.48 -20.19
N PHE A 12 -3.89 -12.45 -20.57
CA PHE A 12 -4.33 -11.41 -19.66
C PHE A 12 -5.22 -11.99 -18.58
N ASP A 13 -4.95 -11.62 -17.33
CA ASP A 13 -5.68 -12.12 -16.17
C ASP A 13 -6.95 -11.30 -15.92
N TRP A 14 -8.05 -11.75 -16.53
CA TRP A 14 -9.36 -11.10 -16.41
C TRP A 14 -9.92 -11.13 -14.98
N GLN A 15 -9.54 -12.13 -14.18
CA GLN A 15 -9.95 -12.21 -12.78
C GLN A 15 -9.28 -11.12 -11.96
N LEU A 16 -7.95 -10.97 -12.08
CA LEU A 16 -7.19 -9.91 -11.41
C LEU A 16 -7.71 -8.52 -11.83
N PHE A 17 -7.97 -8.33 -13.12
CA PHE A 17 -8.53 -7.08 -13.65
C PHE A 17 -9.93 -6.81 -13.10
N GLY A 18 -10.84 -7.79 -13.12
CA GLY A 18 -12.21 -7.64 -12.61
C GLY A 18 -12.28 -7.30 -11.14
N LEU A 19 -11.46 -7.96 -10.29
CA LEU A 19 -11.34 -7.66 -8.87
C LEU A 19 -10.85 -6.23 -8.63
N THR A 20 -9.81 -5.81 -9.37
CA THR A 20 -9.26 -4.46 -9.27
C THR A 20 -10.28 -3.40 -9.73
N ALA A 21 -10.95 -3.64 -10.86
CA ALA A 21 -11.98 -2.75 -11.39
C ALA A 21 -13.16 -2.60 -10.41
N PHE A 22 -13.60 -3.69 -9.79
CA PHE A 22 -14.64 -3.64 -8.76
C PHE A 22 -14.25 -2.73 -7.59
N LEU A 23 -13.01 -2.88 -7.05
CA LEU A 23 -12.51 -2.05 -5.95
C LEU A 23 -12.42 -0.57 -6.34
N ILE A 24 -11.96 -0.27 -7.56
CA ILE A 24 -11.88 1.11 -8.08
C ILE A 24 -13.30 1.71 -8.21
N VAL A 25 -14.25 0.98 -8.75
CA VAL A 25 -15.64 1.44 -8.89
C VAL A 25 -16.27 1.67 -7.51
N ALA A 26 -16.10 0.74 -6.58
CA ALA A 26 -16.58 0.87 -5.20
C ALA A 26 -16.00 2.14 -4.53
N GLY A 27 -14.71 2.40 -4.73
CA GLY A 27 -14.04 3.60 -4.23
C GLY A 27 -14.57 4.88 -4.89
N LEU A 28 -14.69 4.92 -6.22
CA LEU A 28 -15.21 6.08 -6.94
C LEU A 28 -16.66 6.41 -6.53
N VAL A 29 -17.51 5.40 -6.39
CA VAL A 29 -18.89 5.57 -5.90
C VAL A 29 -18.87 6.16 -4.50
N THR A 30 -18.09 5.59 -3.58
CA THR A 30 -18.01 6.07 -2.20
C THR A 30 -17.48 7.52 -2.13
N VAL A 31 -16.37 7.82 -2.82
CA VAL A 31 -15.79 9.16 -2.82
C VAL A 31 -16.74 10.18 -3.47
N SER A 32 -17.48 9.78 -4.50
CA SER A 32 -18.45 10.67 -5.18
C SER A 32 -19.62 11.08 -4.28
N THR A 33 -20.07 10.18 -3.40
CA THR A 33 -21.14 10.48 -2.44
C THR A 33 -20.67 11.36 -1.28
N LEU A 34 -19.38 11.26 -0.90
CA LEU A 34 -18.79 12.04 0.19
C LEU A 34 -18.37 13.44 -0.23
N VAL A 35 -17.62 13.55 -1.33
CA VAL A 35 -17.05 14.81 -1.83
C VAL A 35 -16.97 14.76 -3.37
N PRO A 36 -18.01 15.15 -4.11
CA PRO A 36 -18.07 15.03 -5.57
C PRO A 36 -16.89 15.66 -6.32
N ARG A 37 -16.36 16.79 -5.82
CA ARG A 37 -15.20 17.47 -6.42
C ARG A 37 -13.92 16.59 -6.39
N LEU A 38 -13.78 15.76 -5.37
CA LEU A 38 -12.64 14.86 -5.26
C LEU A 38 -12.77 13.64 -6.17
N ALA A 39 -14.00 13.20 -6.48
CA ALA A 39 -14.25 12.13 -7.44
C ALA A 39 -13.73 12.49 -8.85
N ALA A 40 -13.92 13.74 -9.30
CA ALA A 40 -13.36 14.19 -10.58
C ALA A 40 -11.81 14.13 -10.59
N ARG A 41 -11.15 14.55 -9.49
CA ARG A 41 -9.69 14.43 -9.37
C ARG A 41 -9.24 12.98 -9.31
N GLN A 42 -10.01 12.09 -8.66
CA GLN A 42 -9.74 10.65 -8.62
C GLN A 42 -9.81 10.02 -10.02
N LEU A 43 -10.76 10.44 -10.87
CA LEU A 43 -10.86 10.01 -12.28
C LEU A 43 -9.64 10.44 -13.09
N ILE A 44 -9.16 11.67 -12.91
CA ILE A 44 -7.91 12.12 -13.55
C ILE A 44 -6.72 11.27 -13.09
N ALA A 45 -6.61 11.03 -11.78
CA ALA A 45 -5.56 10.17 -11.24
C ALA A 45 -5.66 8.73 -11.78
N LEU A 46 -6.88 8.20 -11.93
CA LEU A 46 -7.12 6.88 -12.52
C LEU A 46 -6.69 6.84 -14.01
N ALA A 47 -6.98 7.86 -14.78
CA ALA A 47 -6.54 7.95 -16.18
C ALA A 47 -5.01 7.92 -16.27
N ILE A 48 -4.31 8.70 -15.43
CA ILE A 48 -2.85 8.71 -15.37
C ILE A 48 -2.32 7.33 -14.92
N ALA A 49 -2.92 6.73 -13.89
CA ALA A 49 -2.56 5.41 -13.40
C ALA A 49 -2.76 4.32 -14.46
N SER A 50 -3.84 4.42 -15.26
CA SER A 50 -4.11 3.48 -16.36
C SER A 50 -3.07 3.61 -17.48
N VAL A 51 -2.64 4.81 -17.83
CA VAL A 51 -1.56 5.03 -18.79
C VAL A 51 -0.23 4.46 -18.26
N ALA A 52 0.08 4.72 -16.99
CA ALA A 52 1.27 4.15 -16.35
C ALA A 52 1.22 2.61 -16.31
N ALA A 53 0.06 2.03 -16.02
CA ALA A 53 -0.15 0.58 -16.05
C ALA A 53 0.07 0.01 -17.45
N MET A 54 -0.43 0.65 -18.50
CA MET A 54 -0.17 0.24 -19.88
C MET A 54 1.32 0.25 -20.23
N VAL A 55 2.07 1.24 -19.76
CA VAL A 55 3.53 1.28 -19.94
C VAL A 55 4.19 0.11 -19.20
N VAL A 56 3.80 -0.14 -17.95
CA VAL A 56 4.31 -1.28 -17.16
C VAL A 56 4.01 -2.61 -17.86
N LEU A 57 2.81 -2.80 -18.41
CA LEU A 57 2.43 -4.02 -19.14
C LEU A 57 3.19 -4.19 -20.47
N ALA A 58 3.47 -3.09 -21.17
CA ALA A 58 4.17 -3.10 -22.44
C ALA A 58 5.67 -3.47 -22.30
N VAL A 59 6.30 -3.08 -21.20
CA VAL A 59 7.73 -3.34 -20.92
C VAL A 59 7.88 -4.66 -20.18
N ASP A 60 8.87 -5.48 -20.56
CA ASP A 60 9.18 -6.73 -19.86
C ASP A 60 9.58 -6.45 -18.41
N TYR A 61 9.02 -7.24 -17.45
CA TYR A 61 9.34 -7.09 -16.02
C TYR A 61 10.82 -7.28 -15.71
N ARG A 62 11.56 -8.05 -16.53
CA ARG A 62 13.01 -8.21 -16.42
C ARG A 62 13.74 -6.90 -16.74
N THR A 63 13.22 -6.14 -17.72
CA THR A 63 13.74 -4.80 -18.06
C THR A 63 13.39 -3.80 -16.96
N LEU A 64 12.16 -3.83 -16.44
CA LEU A 64 11.77 -2.99 -15.30
C LEU A 64 12.66 -3.25 -14.08
N ALA A 65 12.95 -4.53 -13.78
CA ALA A 65 13.82 -4.90 -12.67
C ALA A 65 15.28 -4.42 -12.86
N ARG A 66 15.81 -4.41 -14.09
CA ARG A 66 17.14 -3.83 -14.37
C ARG A 66 17.24 -2.35 -14.05
N TRP A 67 16.16 -1.60 -14.28
CA TRP A 67 16.08 -0.17 -13.97
C TRP A 67 15.70 0.11 -12.52
N ALA A 68 15.19 -0.88 -11.79
CA ALA A 68 14.69 -0.70 -10.43
C ALA A 68 15.78 -0.19 -9.47
N CYS A 69 17.02 -0.65 -9.58
CA CYS A 69 18.13 -0.17 -8.75
C CYS A 69 18.42 1.33 -8.96
N TRP A 70 18.36 1.80 -10.20
CA TRP A 70 18.50 3.22 -10.51
C TRP A 70 17.30 4.03 -9.99
N ALA A 71 16.09 3.50 -10.19
CA ALA A 71 14.86 4.10 -9.66
C ALA A 71 14.86 4.16 -8.13
N TYR A 72 15.41 3.15 -7.46
CA TYR A 72 15.59 3.13 -6.01
C TYR A 72 16.57 4.22 -5.55
N GLY A 73 17.76 4.31 -6.17
CA GLY A 73 18.75 5.33 -5.84
C GLY A 73 18.21 6.75 -6.07
N LEU A 74 17.57 6.99 -7.22
CA LEU A 74 16.89 8.25 -7.52
C LEU A 74 15.77 8.53 -6.51
N GLY A 75 14.99 7.51 -6.16
CA GLY A 75 13.92 7.62 -5.17
C GLY A 75 14.45 8.04 -3.79
N LEU A 76 15.58 7.48 -3.32
CA LEU A 76 16.22 7.93 -2.09
C LEU A 76 16.66 9.39 -2.16
N LEU A 77 17.23 9.81 -3.29
CA LEU A 77 17.62 11.21 -3.50
C LEU A 77 16.39 12.15 -3.48
N ILE A 78 15.30 11.75 -4.12
CA ILE A 78 14.04 12.51 -4.09
C ILE A 78 13.48 12.56 -2.66
N LEU A 79 13.51 11.46 -1.89
CA LEU A 79 13.07 11.44 -0.50
C LEU A 79 13.92 12.40 0.36
N ILE A 80 15.23 12.44 0.16
CA ILE A 80 16.12 13.42 0.82
C ILE A 80 15.75 14.84 0.39
N GLY A 81 15.56 15.07 -0.90
CA GLY A 81 15.15 16.38 -1.43
C GLY A 81 13.85 16.88 -0.82
N VAL A 82 12.83 16.02 -0.72
CA VAL A 82 11.54 16.36 -0.11
C VAL A 82 11.67 16.65 1.39
N LEU A 83 12.55 15.96 2.09
CA LEU A 83 12.83 16.25 3.51
C LEU A 83 13.39 17.66 3.69
N LEU A 84 14.20 18.15 2.73
CA LEU A 84 14.85 19.46 2.77
C LEU A 84 13.94 20.58 2.24
N THR A 85 13.20 20.34 1.13
CA THR A 85 12.49 21.39 0.38
C THR A 85 10.98 21.17 0.27
N GLY A 86 10.45 20.03 0.74
CA GLY A 86 9.06 19.65 0.58
C GLY A 86 8.06 20.58 1.27
N ARG A 87 6.87 20.73 0.66
CA ARG A 87 5.76 21.48 1.28
C ARG A 87 5.27 20.77 2.53
N SER A 88 5.08 21.53 3.61
CA SER A 88 4.44 21.01 4.81
C SER A 88 2.92 21.00 4.63
N ALA A 89 2.33 19.80 4.66
CA ALA A 89 0.89 19.63 4.79
C ALA A 89 0.62 18.80 6.06
N LEU A 90 -0.27 19.27 6.92
CA LEU A 90 -0.59 18.63 8.20
C LEU A 90 0.66 18.35 9.07
N GLY A 91 1.64 19.26 9.06
CA GLY A 91 2.87 19.14 9.85
C GLY A 91 3.94 18.19 9.28
N ALA A 92 3.72 17.58 8.13
CA ALA A 92 4.66 16.67 7.47
C ALA A 92 5.12 17.20 6.10
N ARG A 93 6.44 17.19 5.84
CA ARG A 93 7.04 17.55 4.54
C ARG A 93 7.19 16.30 3.70
N ARG A 94 6.16 15.93 2.94
CA ARG A 94 6.12 14.66 2.17
C ARG A 94 5.46 14.78 0.80
N TRP A 95 4.99 15.97 0.42
CA TRP A 95 4.24 16.19 -0.82
C TRP A 95 5.00 17.08 -1.78
N ILE A 96 4.98 16.73 -3.07
CA ILE A 96 5.41 17.57 -4.19
C ILE A 96 4.14 17.98 -4.95
N ALA A 97 3.93 19.28 -5.13
CA ALA A 97 2.85 19.77 -5.97
C ALA A 97 3.27 19.71 -7.44
N VAL A 98 2.49 18.98 -8.24
CA VAL A 98 2.67 18.88 -9.70
C VAL A 98 1.37 19.36 -10.34
N GLY A 99 1.28 20.65 -10.61
CA GLY A 99 0.05 21.29 -11.11
C GLY A 99 -1.11 21.12 -10.11
N PRO A 100 -2.28 20.62 -10.55
CA PRO A 100 -3.46 20.39 -9.71
C PRO A 100 -3.37 19.15 -8.84
N LEU A 101 -2.35 18.31 -9.03
CA LEU A 101 -2.14 17.07 -8.31
C LEU A 101 -1.03 17.20 -7.27
N SER A 102 -1.18 16.51 -6.16
CA SER A 102 -0.12 16.31 -5.16
C SER A 102 0.44 14.90 -5.32
N LEU A 103 1.75 14.80 -5.51
CA LEU A 103 2.46 13.55 -5.63
C LEU A 103 3.25 13.30 -4.35
N GLN A 104 3.11 12.10 -3.80
CA GLN A 104 3.89 11.62 -2.67
C GLN A 104 4.97 10.66 -3.18
N PRO A 105 6.25 11.07 -3.19
CA PRO A 105 7.31 10.24 -3.75
C PRO A 105 7.50 8.91 -3.04
N SER A 106 7.26 8.85 -1.74
CA SER A 106 7.33 7.60 -0.96
C SER A 106 6.32 6.54 -1.41
N GLU A 107 5.20 6.95 -2.04
CA GLU A 107 4.25 6.02 -2.63
C GLU A 107 4.86 5.28 -3.83
N LEU A 108 5.38 6.02 -4.81
CA LEU A 108 6.01 5.43 -6.00
C LEU A 108 7.30 4.67 -5.67
N PHE A 109 8.03 5.15 -4.68
CA PHE A 109 9.26 4.51 -4.20
C PHE A 109 9.04 3.04 -3.80
N LYS A 110 7.86 2.67 -3.30
CA LYS A 110 7.54 1.27 -2.92
C LYS A 110 7.71 0.29 -4.08
N LEU A 111 7.34 0.69 -5.30
CA LEU A 111 7.50 -0.17 -6.49
C LEU A 111 8.98 -0.33 -6.88
N ALA A 112 9.76 0.74 -6.82
CA ALA A 112 11.21 0.68 -7.06
C ALA A 112 11.91 -0.16 -5.99
N PHE A 113 11.49 -0.05 -4.74
CA PHE A 113 11.96 -0.85 -3.61
C PHE A 113 11.71 -2.35 -3.84
N ILE A 114 10.48 -2.74 -4.21
CA ILE A 114 10.12 -4.12 -4.54
C ILE A 114 10.99 -4.64 -5.69
N GLY A 115 11.11 -3.87 -6.77
CA GLY A 115 11.89 -4.23 -7.93
C GLY A 115 13.37 -4.46 -7.60
N THR A 116 13.95 -3.60 -6.78
CA THR A 116 15.36 -3.69 -6.36
C THR A 116 15.64 -4.90 -5.48
N LEU A 117 14.78 -5.14 -4.48
CA LEU A 117 14.93 -6.32 -3.63
C LEU A 117 14.74 -7.61 -4.41
N ALA A 118 13.72 -7.68 -5.26
CA ALA A 118 13.44 -8.84 -6.10
C ALA A 118 14.61 -9.12 -7.06
N ALA A 119 15.14 -8.10 -7.75
CA ALA A 119 16.29 -8.25 -8.65
C ALA A 119 17.54 -8.75 -7.90
N TYR A 120 17.82 -8.18 -6.72
CA TYR A 120 18.94 -8.60 -5.88
C TYR A 120 18.84 -10.05 -5.43
N LEU A 121 17.67 -10.47 -4.94
CA LEU A 121 17.44 -11.83 -4.44
C LEU A 121 17.42 -12.86 -5.56
N ALA A 122 16.80 -12.55 -6.70
CA ALA A 122 16.78 -13.42 -7.87
C ALA A 122 18.18 -13.66 -8.47
N ALA A 123 19.03 -12.64 -8.52
CA ALA A 123 20.40 -12.77 -9.00
C ALA A 123 21.28 -13.72 -8.15
N ARG A 124 20.81 -14.10 -6.98
CA ARG A 124 21.54 -14.99 -6.04
C ARG A 124 20.84 -16.31 -5.78
N GLU A 125 19.94 -16.74 -6.63
CA GLU A 125 19.19 -17.98 -6.49
C GLU A 125 20.13 -19.20 -6.35
N SER A 126 21.19 -19.27 -7.13
CA SER A 126 22.17 -20.36 -7.14
C SER A 126 23.21 -20.29 -6.01
N ALA A 127 23.34 -19.15 -5.33
CA ALA A 127 24.28 -19.01 -4.22
C ALA A 127 23.74 -19.72 -2.96
N HIS A 128 24.63 -20.36 -2.20
CA HIS A 128 24.26 -20.95 -0.90
C HIS A 128 23.50 -19.92 -0.05
N ALA A 129 22.45 -20.37 0.64
CA ALA A 129 21.58 -19.51 1.48
C ALA A 129 22.39 -18.96 2.68
N GLY A 130 23.21 -17.94 2.41
CA GLY A 130 24.04 -17.24 3.37
C GLY A 130 23.37 -16.00 3.93
N TRP A 131 24.05 -15.37 4.89
CA TRP A 131 23.62 -14.12 5.52
C TRP A 131 23.34 -12.96 4.54
N ASN A 132 23.98 -12.98 3.35
CA ASN A 132 23.78 -11.93 2.33
C ASN A 132 22.34 -11.84 1.80
N ARG A 133 21.56 -12.95 1.89
CA ARG A 133 20.12 -12.93 1.54
C ARG A 133 19.26 -12.18 2.54
N VAL A 134 19.82 -11.82 3.68
CA VAL A 134 19.14 -11.11 4.76
C VAL A 134 19.78 -9.74 4.98
N ILE A 135 21.11 -9.68 5.13
CA ILE A 135 21.82 -8.44 5.47
C ILE A 135 21.65 -7.39 4.37
N VAL A 136 21.80 -7.76 3.09
CA VAL A 136 21.71 -6.76 2.00
C VAL A 136 20.29 -6.24 1.79
N PRO A 137 19.23 -7.07 1.75
CA PRO A 137 17.87 -6.56 1.77
C PRO A 137 17.57 -5.65 2.96
N LEU A 138 18.08 -5.95 4.15
CA LEU A 138 17.96 -5.07 5.32
C LEU A 138 18.75 -3.76 5.13
N ALA A 139 19.98 -3.83 4.63
CA ALA A 139 20.79 -2.64 4.34
C ALA A 139 20.14 -1.75 3.29
N LEU A 140 19.34 -2.29 2.38
CA LEU A 140 18.51 -1.52 1.46
C LEU A 140 17.22 -1.01 2.13
N THR A 141 16.62 -1.77 3.03
CA THR A 141 15.36 -1.39 3.69
C THR A 141 15.55 -0.29 4.74
N LEU A 142 16.57 -0.39 5.57
CA LEU A 142 16.77 0.50 6.72
C LEU A 142 16.96 1.99 6.33
N PRO A 143 17.76 2.35 5.31
CA PRO A 143 17.87 3.75 4.87
C PRO A 143 16.53 4.31 4.37
N ALA A 144 15.77 3.51 3.61
CA ALA A 144 14.46 3.89 3.09
C ALA A 144 13.46 4.14 4.23
N VAL A 145 13.34 3.20 5.16
CA VAL A 145 12.50 3.32 6.36
C VAL A 145 12.94 4.52 7.19
N GLY A 146 14.23 4.69 7.43
CA GLY A 146 14.77 5.80 8.23
C GLY A 146 14.45 7.17 7.63
N LEU A 147 14.57 7.34 6.32
CA LEU A 147 14.21 8.58 5.62
C LEU A 147 12.71 8.87 5.70
N ILE A 148 11.87 7.85 5.49
CA ILE A 148 10.41 7.99 5.52
C ILE A 148 9.92 8.28 6.94
N VAL A 149 10.50 7.65 7.97
CA VAL A 149 10.20 7.98 9.38
C VAL A 149 10.58 9.42 9.73
N LYS A 150 11.71 9.93 9.19
CA LYS A 150 12.10 11.34 9.35
C LYS A 150 11.15 12.33 8.68
N GLN A 151 10.38 11.89 7.66
CA GLN A 151 9.32 12.68 6.99
C GLN A 151 7.97 12.61 7.73
N PRO A 152 7.92 12.29 9.01
CA PRO A 152 6.85 11.76 9.86
C PRO A 152 5.77 10.92 9.12
N ASP A 153 6.19 9.98 8.28
CA ASP A 153 5.32 9.06 7.54
C ASP A 153 5.47 7.62 8.03
N LEU A 154 4.99 7.36 9.27
CA LEU A 154 5.05 6.02 9.87
C LEU A 154 4.28 4.98 9.06
N GLY A 155 3.15 5.37 8.48
CA GLY A 155 2.31 4.47 7.70
C GLY A 155 3.09 3.85 6.54
N THR A 156 3.67 4.67 5.69
CA THR A 156 4.48 4.18 4.56
C THR A 156 5.69 3.38 5.04
N ALA A 157 6.39 3.82 6.09
CA ALA A 157 7.52 3.08 6.65
C ALA A 157 7.12 1.68 7.12
N LEU A 158 5.98 1.55 7.80
CA LEU A 158 5.45 0.27 8.27
C LEU A 158 5.03 -0.66 7.11
N THR A 159 4.66 -0.15 5.95
CA THR A 159 4.34 -1.01 4.79
C THR A 159 5.57 -1.65 4.15
N LEU A 160 6.75 -1.01 4.24
CA LEU A 160 7.97 -1.55 3.65
C LEU A 160 8.50 -2.77 4.41
N LEU A 161 8.30 -2.84 5.73
CA LEU A 161 8.84 -3.92 6.55
C LEU A 161 8.25 -5.30 6.21
N PRO A 162 6.91 -5.50 6.14
CA PRO A 162 6.31 -6.77 5.71
C PRO A 162 6.68 -7.13 4.27
N VAL A 163 6.80 -6.14 3.37
CA VAL A 163 7.24 -6.37 1.99
C VAL A 163 8.67 -6.90 1.97
N ALA A 164 9.60 -6.27 2.71
CA ALA A 164 10.98 -6.74 2.82
C ALA A 164 11.04 -8.15 3.42
N ALA A 165 10.31 -8.41 4.52
CA ALA A 165 10.26 -9.71 5.17
C ALA A 165 9.74 -10.79 4.22
N ALA A 166 8.64 -10.53 3.50
CA ALA A 166 8.08 -11.47 2.54
C ALA A 166 9.05 -11.78 1.39
N LEU A 167 9.73 -10.77 0.86
CA LEU A 167 10.74 -10.96 -0.20
C LEU A 167 11.95 -11.74 0.31
N ILE A 168 12.43 -11.49 1.53
CA ILE A 168 13.53 -12.24 2.17
C ILE A 168 13.12 -13.71 2.34
N ILE A 169 11.90 -13.97 2.82
CA ILE A 169 11.35 -15.33 2.99
C ILE A 169 11.24 -16.04 1.63
N ALA A 170 10.56 -15.41 0.67
CA ALA A 170 10.38 -15.95 -0.68
C ALA A 170 11.71 -16.12 -1.43
N GLY A 171 12.71 -15.28 -1.15
CA GLY A 171 14.07 -15.36 -1.66
C GLY A 171 14.90 -16.50 -1.04
N GLY A 172 14.31 -17.37 -0.20
CA GLY A 172 14.94 -18.56 0.34
C GLY A 172 15.86 -18.31 1.55
N ALA A 173 15.58 -17.32 2.37
CA ALA A 173 16.26 -17.14 3.64
C ALA A 173 15.98 -18.31 4.60
N ARG A 174 16.99 -18.76 5.36
CA ARG A 174 16.83 -19.84 6.32
C ARG A 174 16.02 -19.37 7.53
N TRP A 175 15.18 -20.22 8.08
CA TRP A 175 14.35 -19.93 9.27
C TRP A 175 15.17 -19.42 10.48
N ARG A 176 16.41 -19.89 10.64
CA ARG A 176 17.31 -19.41 11.69
C ARG A 176 17.63 -17.92 11.56
N HIS A 177 17.81 -17.42 10.33
CA HIS A 177 18.07 -16.00 10.08
C HIS A 177 16.80 -15.16 10.35
N LEU A 178 15.63 -15.70 10.00
CA LEU A 178 14.35 -15.05 10.28
C LEU A 178 14.06 -14.99 11.78
N GLY A 179 14.31 -16.09 12.51
CA GLY A 179 14.19 -16.12 13.97
C GLY A 179 15.06 -15.06 14.63
N LEU A 180 16.33 -14.95 14.19
CA LEU A 180 17.23 -13.91 14.69
C LEU A 180 16.75 -12.50 14.37
N LEU A 181 16.23 -12.25 13.15
CA LEU A 181 15.67 -10.95 12.77
C LEU A 181 14.50 -10.56 13.65
N VAL A 182 13.57 -11.49 13.88
CA VAL A 182 12.42 -11.27 14.76
C VAL A 182 12.89 -10.98 16.19
N SER A 183 13.83 -11.76 16.71
CA SER A 183 14.41 -11.55 18.05
C SER A 183 15.11 -10.20 18.16
N CYS A 184 15.92 -9.83 17.17
CA CYS A 184 16.56 -8.50 17.12
C CYS A 184 15.51 -7.38 17.03
N GLY A 185 14.46 -7.56 16.22
CA GLY A 185 13.34 -6.61 16.12
C GLY A 185 12.68 -6.38 17.48
N PHE A 186 12.36 -7.44 18.21
CA PHE A 186 11.81 -7.32 19.56
C PHE A 186 12.79 -6.65 20.54
N ALA A 187 14.08 -6.94 20.46
CA ALA A 187 15.10 -6.31 21.31
C ALA A 187 15.26 -4.81 21.04
N VAL A 188 14.98 -4.37 19.82
CA VAL A 188 15.06 -2.95 19.41
C VAL A 188 13.79 -2.18 19.77
N LEU A 189 12.64 -2.83 19.98
CA LEU A 189 11.37 -2.14 20.29
C LEU A 189 11.47 -1.16 21.47
N PRO A 190 12.10 -1.47 22.62
CA PRO A 190 12.26 -0.53 23.71
C PRO A 190 13.08 0.71 23.31
N ILE A 191 14.14 0.51 22.51
CA ILE A 191 14.98 1.61 22.01
C ILE A 191 14.18 2.48 21.06
N PHE A 192 13.38 1.85 20.17
CA PHE A 192 12.53 2.55 19.22
C PHE A 192 11.49 3.43 19.92
N TRP A 193 10.97 3.01 21.09
CA TRP A 193 10.07 3.83 21.90
C TRP A 193 10.67 5.20 22.26
N PHE A 194 11.96 5.25 22.60
CA PHE A 194 12.64 6.51 22.94
C PHE A 194 12.93 7.38 21.72
N LEU A 195 12.96 6.80 20.52
CA LEU A 195 13.18 7.54 19.26
C LEU A 195 11.89 8.11 18.67
N LEU A 196 10.70 7.67 19.15
CA LEU A 196 9.41 8.19 18.71
C LEU A 196 9.23 9.64 19.17
N ARG A 197 8.62 10.46 18.32
CA ARG A 197 8.15 11.80 18.68
C ARG A 197 6.93 11.72 19.58
N ASP A 198 6.66 12.77 20.33
CA ASP A 198 5.57 12.79 21.32
C ASP A 198 4.21 12.46 20.71
N TYR A 199 3.87 13.01 19.53
CA TYR A 199 2.61 12.70 18.85
C TYR A 199 2.51 11.23 18.39
N GLN A 200 3.63 10.55 18.14
CA GLN A 200 3.66 9.13 17.76
C GLN A 200 3.45 8.23 18.98
N ARG A 201 4.08 8.60 20.11
CA ARG A 201 3.86 7.94 21.40
C ARG A 201 2.41 8.10 21.82
N GLU A 202 1.87 9.32 21.70
CA GLU A 202 0.47 9.62 22.03
C GLU A 202 -0.50 8.74 21.25
N ARG A 203 -0.31 8.53 19.96
CA ARG A 203 -1.13 7.59 19.15
C ARG A 203 -1.12 6.17 19.68
N ILE A 204 0.04 5.68 20.17
CA ILE A 204 0.15 4.35 20.77
C ILE A 204 -0.53 4.30 22.14
N LEU A 205 -0.33 5.32 22.96
CA LEU A 205 -0.94 5.41 24.29
C LEU A 205 -2.46 5.53 24.21
N VAL A 206 -2.97 6.34 23.30
CA VAL A 206 -4.41 6.50 23.05
C VAL A 206 -5.02 5.23 22.42
N TYR A 207 -4.25 4.48 21.65
CA TYR A 207 -4.71 3.17 21.17
C TYR A 207 -4.91 2.16 22.32
N ILE A 208 -4.00 2.17 23.31
CA ILE A 208 -4.11 1.31 24.51
C ILE A 208 -5.24 1.79 25.44
N ASP A 209 -5.34 3.10 25.63
CA ASP A 209 -6.32 3.75 26.49
C ASP A 209 -6.98 4.95 25.80
N PRO A 210 -8.07 4.73 25.05
CA PRO A 210 -8.78 5.80 24.35
C PRO A 210 -9.37 6.90 25.27
N SER A 211 -9.48 6.63 26.57
CA SER A 211 -10.03 7.60 27.53
C SER A 211 -9.08 8.77 27.82
N ARG A 212 -7.80 8.66 27.44
CA ARG A 212 -6.79 9.70 27.61
C ARG A 212 -7.07 10.96 26.80
N ASP A 213 -7.55 10.79 25.58
CA ASP A 213 -7.83 11.91 24.66
C ASP A 213 -9.04 11.59 23.77
N PRO A 214 -10.26 11.51 24.34
CA PRO A 214 -11.45 11.08 23.62
C PRO A 214 -11.92 12.07 22.55
N LEU A 215 -11.56 13.36 22.68
CA LEU A 215 -11.94 14.43 21.73
C LEU A 215 -10.82 14.80 20.74
N GLY A 216 -9.60 14.27 20.93
CA GLY A 216 -8.46 14.49 20.07
C GLY A 216 -8.11 13.25 19.25
N SER A 217 -6.98 12.60 19.56
CA SER A 217 -6.46 11.50 18.77
C SER A 217 -7.31 10.22 18.76
N ALA A 218 -8.11 9.96 19.84
CA ALA A 218 -9.06 8.84 19.87
C ALA A 218 -10.34 9.12 19.06
N TRP A 219 -10.70 10.39 18.86
CA TRP A 219 -11.96 10.79 18.20
C TRP A 219 -12.19 10.09 16.88
N ASN A 220 -11.17 10.04 16.03
CA ASN A 220 -11.27 9.45 14.68
C ASN A 220 -11.67 7.97 14.74
N VAL A 221 -11.10 7.20 15.66
CA VAL A 221 -11.39 5.75 15.80
C VAL A 221 -12.77 5.55 16.41
N ILE A 222 -13.14 6.36 17.40
CA ILE A 222 -14.47 6.30 18.04
C ILE A 222 -15.54 6.60 16.97
N GLN A 223 -15.38 7.69 16.23
CA GLN A 223 -16.32 8.07 15.17
C GLN A 223 -16.36 7.04 14.04
N ALA A 224 -15.22 6.44 13.67
CA ALA A 224 -15.19 5.37 12.67
C ALA A 224 -16.00 4.15 13.13
N LYS A 225 -15.85 3.71 14.39
CA LYS A 225 -16.63 2.60 14.96
C LYS A 225 -18.14 2.91 15.00
N ILE A 226 -18.51 4.14 15.39
CA ILE A 226 -19.91 4.61 15.40
C ILE A 226 -20.44 4.58 13.95
N THR A 227 -19.65 5.08 12.99
CA THR A 227 -20.02 5.12 11.57
C THR A 227 -20.25 3.72 11.01
N ILE A 228 -19.33 2.77 11.25
CA ILE A 228 -19.49 1.36 10.84
C ILE A 228 -20.74 0.76 11.49
N GLY A 229 -20.89 0.89 12.81
CA GLY A 229 -22.04 0.33 13.54
C GLY A 229 -23.37 0.90 13.07
N SER A 230 -23.40 2.17 12.67
CA SER A 230 -24.60 2.83 12.18
C SER A 230 -25.12 2.26 10.84
N GLY A 231 -24.26 1.57 10.07
CA GLY A 231 -24.63 0.91 8.81
C GLY A 231 -25.43 -0.38 8.99
N GLN A 232 -25.41 -0.98 10.18
CA GLN A 232 -26.12 -2.25 10.47
C GLN A 232 -25.84 -3.35 9.44
N LEU A 233 -26.82 -4.20 9.08
CA LEU A 233 -26.64 -5.28 8.13
C LEU A 233 -26.68 -4.82 6.67
N ALA A 234 -27.66 -3.99 6.29
CA ALA A 234 -27.93 -3.65 4.90
C ALA A 234 -27.41 -2.27 4.47
N GLY A 235 -26.95 -1.44 5.40
CA GLY A 235 -26.51 -0.07 5.16
C GLY A 235 -27.66 0.94 5.11
N LYS A 236 -27.29 2.23 5.10
CA LYS A 236 -28.22 3.36 4.99
C LYS A 236 -28.46 3.81 3.55
N GLY A 237 -27.84 3.14 2.57
CA GLY A 237 -27.83 3.57 1.18
C GLY A 237 -26.80 4.67 0.90
N LEU A 238 -26.54 4.92 -0.40
CA LEU A 238 -25.47 5.80 -0.87
C LEU A 238 -25.61 7.27 -0.39
N PHE A 239 -26.82 7.72 -0.08
CA PHE A 239 -27.10 9.10 0.32
C PHE A 239 -27.68 9.22 1.72
N GLY A 240 -27.89 8.08 2.43
CA GLY A 240 -28.48 8.02 3.77
C GLY A 240 -27.47 8.12 4.92
N GLY A 241 -26.17 8.17 4.64
CA GLY A 241 -25.12 8.24 5.65
C GLY A 241 -25.18 9.53 6.46
N THR A 242 -25.42 9.45 7.76
CA THR A 242 -25.49 10.61 8.66
C THR A 242 -24.10 10.98 9.19
N GLN A 243 -23.29 10.00 9.59
CA GLN A 243 -21.98 10.24 10.19
C GLN A 243 -20.97 10.70 9.14
N SER A 244 -20.93 10.02 8.00
CA SER A 244 -19.98 10.33 6.93
C SER A 244 -20.33 11.63 6.19
N ARG A 245 -21.60 11.94 5.94
CA ARG A 245 -22.02 13.16 5.19
C ARG A 245 -21.97 14.42 6.04
N LEU A 246 -22.35 14.37 7.31
CA LEU A 246 -22.29 15.53 8.21
C LEU A 246 -20.87 15.87 8.68
N ALA A 247 -19.86 15.19 8.16
CA ALA A 247 -18.44 15.44 8.45
C ALA A 247 -18.04 15.23 9.92
N PHE A 248 -18.77 14.41 10.67
CA PHE A 248 -18.36 14.03 12.03
C PHE A 248 -17.09 13.16 12.01
N LEU A 249 -16.83 12.44 10.88
CA LEU A 249 -15.63 11.66 10.68
C LEU A 249 -14.61 12.47 9.88
N PRO A 250 -13.50 12.92 10.50
CA PRO A 250 -12.38 13.53 9.75
C PRO A 250 -11.75 12.52 8.78
N GLU A 251 -11.12 13.02 7.71
CA GLU A 251 -10.41 12.19 6.71
C GLU A 251 -11.24 11.00 6.18
N ARG A 252 -12.59 11.16 6.13
CA ARG A 252 -13.55 10.14 5.69
C ARG A 252 -13.37 9.69 4.25
N HIS A 253 -12.71 10.48 3.43
CA HIS A 253 -12.45 10.19 2.02
C HIS A 253 -11.07 9.58 1.75
N THR A 254 -10.16 9.61 2.73
CA THR A 254 -8.81 9.06 2.68
C THR A 254 -8.67 7.85 3.59
N ASP A 255 -8.29 8.07 4.83
CA ASP A 255 -7.90 7.02 5.77
C ASP A 255 -9.07 6.20 6.31
N PHE A 256 -10.25 6.84 6.44
CA PHE A 256 -11.46 6.25 7.00
C PHE A 256 -12.56 5.98 5.97
N VAL A 257 -12.20 5.85 4.68
CA VAL A 257 -13.17 5.58 3.61
C VAL A 257 -13.94 4.29 3.82
N PHE A 258 -13.31 3.27 4.42
CA PHE A 258 -13.97 2.00 4.76
C PHE A 258 -15.13 2.20 5.73
N ALA A 259 -15.02 3.09 6.73
CA ALA A 259 -16.12 3.38 7.64
C ALA A 259 -17.32 4.01 6.90
N ALA A 260 -17.07 4.95 5.99
CA ALA A 260 -18.11 5.55 5.17
C ALA A 260 -18.75 4.54 4.19
N PHE A 261 -17.94 3.64 3.63
CA PHE A 261 -18.43 2.54 2.81
C PHE A 261 -19.34 1.61 3.62
N ALA A 262 -18.91 1.22 4.83
CA ALA A 262 -19.67 0.35 5.71
C ALA A 262 -20.98 1.01 6.20
N GLU A 263 -21.01 2.34 6.41
CA GLU A 263 -22.25 3.05 6.71
C GLU A 263 -23.24 2.98 5.54
N SER A 264 -22.75 3.11 4.31
CA SER A 264 -23.59 3.14 3.11
C SER A 264 -24.11 1.75 2.70
N TRP A 265 -23.25 0.72 2.79
CA TRP A 265 -23.53 -0.64 2.30
C TRP A 265 -23.76 -1.68 3.41
N GLY A 266 -23.61 -1.29 4.68
CA GLY A 266 -23.78 -2.14 5.85
C GLY A 266 -22.72 -3.23 5.97
N PHE A 267 -22.97 -4.16 6.88
CA PHE A 267 -22.10 -5.30 7.13
C PHE A 267 -21.92 -6.18 5.89
N LEU A 268 -22.98 -6.42 5.14
CA LEU A 268 -22.93 -7.26 3.93
C LEU A 268 -22.01 -6.66 2.86
N GLY A 269 -22.11 -5.34 2.63
CA GLY A 269 -21.23 -4.67 1.69
C GLY A 269 -19.79 -4.63 2.18
N ALA A 270 -19.56 -4.36 3.46
CA ALA A 270 -18.23 -4.36 4.06
C ALA A 270 -17.56 -5.75 3.99
N ALA A 271 -18.31 -6.82 4.27
CA ALA A 271 -17.86 -8.21 4.14
C ALA A 271 -17.55 -8.57 2.69
N ALA A 272 -18.39 -8.16 1.74
CA ALA A 272 -18.15 -8.36 0.31
C ALA A 272 -16.88 -7.64 -0.16
N LEU A 273 -16.66 -6.39 0.28
CA LEU A 273 -15.45 -5.63 -0.03
C LEU A 273 -14.20 -6.34 0.50
N LEU A 274 -14.22 -6.78 1.76
CA LEU A 274 -13.12 -7.52 2.37
C LEU A 274 -12.86 -8.84 1.61
N PHE A 275 -13.91 -9.56 1.24
CA PHE A 275 -13.79 -10.80 0.46
C PHE A 275 -13.12 -10.57 -0.89
N VAL A 276 -13.45 -9.48 -1.59
CA VAL A 276 -12.78 -9.11 -2.85
C VAL A 276 -11.29 -8.83 -2.63
N TYR A 277 -10.89 -8.18 -1.53
CA TYR A 277 -9.47 -8.03 -1.19
C TYR A 277 -8.78 -9.36 -0.93
N VAL A 278 -9.42 -10.27 -0.21
CA VAL A 278 -8.89 -11.63 0.00
C VAL A 278 -8.67 -12.34 -1.33
N LEU A 279 -9.66 -12.31 -2.24
CA LEU A 279 -9.51 -12.88 -3.58
C LEU A 279 -8.39 -12.25 -4.39
N LEU A 280 -8.24 -10.92 -4.34
CA LEU A 280 -7.16 -10.20 -5.00
C LEU A 280 -5.78 -10.66 -4.52
N VAL A 281 -5.62 -10.79 -3.20
CA VAL A 281 -4.36 -11.24 -2.57
C VAL A 281 -4.08 -12.70 -2.92
N LEU A 282 -5.08 -13.59 -2.83
CA LEU A 282 -4.93 -14.99 -3.20
C LEU A 282 -4.54 -15.13 -4.67
N ARG A 283 -5.18 -14.35 -5.57
CA ARG A 283 -4.83 -14.34 -6.98
C ARG A 283 -3.42 -13.85 -7.23
N GLY A 284 -2.97 -12.81 -6.52
CA GLY A 284 -1.60 -12.32 -6.58
C GLY A 284 -0.57 -13.39 -6.17
N PHE A 285 -0.81 -14.11 -5.09
CA PHE A 285 0.06 -15.22 -4.68
C PHE A 285 0.02 -16.41 -5.61
N GLU A 286 -1.13 -16.75 -6.20
CA GLU A 286 -1.22 -17.79 -7.24
C GLU A 286 -0.36 -17.43 -8.46
N ILE A 287 -0.39 -16.17 -8.90
CA ILE A 287 0.46 -15.67 -9.99
C ILE A 287 1.94 -15.75 -9.59
N ALA A 288 2.28 -15.37 -8.36
CA ALA A 288 3.64 -15.46 -7.84
C ALA A 288 4.15 -16.91 -7.81
N ALA A 289 3.32 -17.85 -7.33
CA ALA A 289 3.65 -19.27 -7.25
C ALA A 289 3.80 -19.94 -8.63
N THR A 290 3.09 -19.42 -9.65
CA THR A 290 3.09 -19.96 -11.01
C THR A 290 3.94 -19.13 -11.98
N ALA A 291 4.76 -18.20 -11.48
CA ALA A 291 5.67 -17.39 -12.29
C ALA A 291 6.74 -18.25 -13.01
N ARG A 292 7.20 -17.77 -14.14
CA ARG A 292 8.20 -18.47 -14.96
C ARG A 292 9.57 -18.59 -14.30
N ASP A 293 9.96 -17.56 -13.56
CA ASP A 293 11.28 -17.45 -12.94
C ASP A 293 11.18 -16.81 -11.55
N THR A 294 12.24 -16.93 -10.78
CA THR A 294 12.35 -16.42 -9.41
C THR A 294 12.15 -14.91 -9.34
N LEU A 295 12.62 -14.16 -10.35
CA LEU A 295 12.43 -12.71 -10.41
C LEU A 295 10.94 -12.36 -10.51
N GLY A 296 10.20 -13.00 -11.41
CA GLY A 296 8.77 -12.80 -11.56
C GLY A 296 8.00 -13.18 -10.29
N SER A 297 8.36 -14.33 -9.68
CA SER A 297 7.77 -14.76 -8.41
C SER A 297 7.97 -13.73 -7.29
N LEU A 298 9.18 -13.21 -7.13
CA LEU A 298 9.50 -12.20 -6.12
C LEU A 298 8.79 -10.86 -6.39
N LEU A 299 8.75 -10.40 -7.64
CA LEU A 299 8.04 -9.18 -8.01
C LEU A 299 6.54 -9.26 -7.71
N ALA A 300 5.90 -10.37 -8.11
CA ALA A 300 4.48 -10.60 -7.84
C ALA A 300 4.21 -10.75 -6.33
N THR A 301 5.08 -11.46 -5.59
CA THR A 301 4.99 -11.57 -4.13
C THR A 301 5.09 -10.21 -3.45
N GLY A 302 6.10 -9.40 -3.79
CA GLY A 302 6.30 -8.08 -3.19
C GLY A 302 5.14 -7.13 -3.46
N ALA A 303 4.63 -7.09 -4.69
CA ALA A 303 3.47 -6.28 -5.07
C ALA A 303 2.18 -6.74 -4.35
N THR A 304 1.96 -8.06 -4.24
CA THR A 304 0.81 -8.63 -3.53
C THR A 304 0.86 -8.32 -2.03
N VAL A 305 2.03 -8.50 -1.40
CA VAL A 305 2.21 -8.19 0.03
C VAL A 305 2.07 -6.70 0.31
N LEU A 306 2.51 -5.83 -0.60
CA LEU A 306 2.27 -4.39 -0.48
C LEU A 306 0.78 -4.07 -0.39
N LEU A 307 -0.03 -4.58 -1.34
CA LEU A 307 -1.48 -4.36 -1.37
C LEU A 307 -2.16 -4.98 -0.13
N ALA A 308 -1.78 -6.20 0.23
CA ALA A 308 -2.31 -6.90 1.40
C ALA A 308 -2.01 -6.13 2.69
N THR A 309 -0.77 -5.68 2.89
CA THR A 309 -0.35 -4.94 4.08
C THR A 309 -1.09 -3.62 4.21
N GLN A 310 -1.22 -2.85 3.12
CA GLN A 310 -1.96 -1.59 3.14
C GLN A 310 -3.44 -1.81 3.48
N ALA A 311 -4.08 -2.82 2.89
CA ALA A 311 -5.47 -3.16 3.18
C ALA A 311 -5.64 -3.61 4.64
N LEU A 312 -4.80 -4.52 5.13
CA LEU A 312 -4.84 -5.01 6.51
C LEU A 312 -4.66 -3.88 7.54
N ILE A 313 -3.69 -3.00 7.32
CA ILE A 313 -3.46 -1.87 8.22
C ILE A 313 -4.66 -0.91 8.19
N ASN A 314 -5.21 -0.60 7.00
CA ASN A 314 -6.39 0.28 6.91
C ASN A 314 -7.60 -0.34 7.62
N PHE A 315 -7.97 -1.58 7.32
CA PHE A 315 -9.06 -2.26 8.03
C PHE A 315 -8.82 -2.32 9.53
N GLY A 316 -7.58 -2.65 9.95
CA GLY A 316 -7.21 -2.73 11.37
C GLY A 316 -7.35 -1.39 12.09
N MET A 317 -6.87 -0.28 11.49
CA MET A 317 -6.96 1.03 12.14
C MET A 317 -8.40 1.57 12.18
N VAL A 318 -9.20 1.35 11.13
CA VAL A 318 -10.59 1.83 11.08
C VAL A 318 -11.49 1.06 12.05
N THR A 319 -11.24 -0.23 12.25
CA THR A 319 -11.95 -1.05 13.24
C THR A 319 -11.39 -0.90 14.65
N GLY A 320 -10.24 -0.22 14.81
CA GLY A 320 -9.57 -0.03 16.10
C GLY A 320 -8.82 -1.27 16.60
N LEU A 321 -8.45 -2.18 15.70
CA LEU A 321 -7.55 -3.32 15.97
C LEU A 321 -6.08 -2.94 15.86
N LEU A 322 -5.78 -1.82 15.19
CA LEU A 322 -4.44 -1.26 15.04
C LEU A 322 -4.45 0.24 15.32
N PRO A 323 -3.33 0.83 15.76
CA PRO A 323 -3.24 2.28 15.94
C PRO A 323 -3.37 3.02 14.59
N VAL A 324 -3.87 4.25 14.65
CA VAL A 324 -4.06 5.08 13.45
C VAL A 324 -2.71 5.56 12.92
N VAL A 325 -2.34 5.10 11.74
CA VAL A 325 -1.08 5.45 11.07
C VAL A 325 -1.25 6.22 9.76
N GLY A 326 -2.50 6.38 9.28
CA GLY A 326 -2.82 7.17 8.09
C GLY A 326 -2.40 6.48 6.79
N ILE A 327 -2.85 5.25 6.56
CA ILE A 327 -2.64 4.51 5.32
C ILE A 327 -3.96 4.42 4.56
N PRO A 328 -4.03 4.92 3.31
CA PRO A 328 -5.22 4.80 2.51
C PRO A 328 -5.49 3.34 2.11
N LEU A 329 -6.77 2.97 1.98
CA LEU A 329 -7.20 1.67 1.46
C LEU A 329 -6.95 1.62 -0.06
N PRO A 330 -6.11 0.70 -0.57
CA PRO A 330 -5.78 0.63 -2.00
C PRO A 330 -7.03 0.61 -2.88
N PHE A 331 -7.04 1.37 -3.97
CA PHE A 331 -8.13 1.52 -4.95
C PHE A 331 -9.39 2.24 -4.45
N VAL A 332 -9.75 2.12 -3.17
CA VAL A 332 -11.01 2.62 -2.61
C VAL A 332 -10.86 4.04 -2.06
N SER A 333 -9.78 4.32 -1.34
CA SER A 333 -9.50 5.65 -0.78
C SER A 333 -9.20 6.69 -1.87
N TYR A 334 -9.57 7.94 -1.60
CA TYR A 334 -9.08 9.07 -2.36
C TYR A 334 -7.56 9.24 -2.13
N GLY A 335 -6.81 9.29 -3.23
CA GLY A 335 -5.37 9.53 -3.17
C GLY A 335 -4.69 9.21 -4.50
N GLY A 336 -4.31 10.27 -5.26
CA GLY A 336 -3.75 10.08 -6.61
C GLY A 336 -2.47 9.23 -6.62
N SER A 337 -1.53 9.51 -5.71
CA SER A 337 -0.27 8.75 -5.63
C SER A 337 -0.48 7.33 -5.14
N ALA A 338 -1.37 7.12 -4.16
CA ALA A 338 -1.69 5.80 -3.65
C ALA A 338 -2.38 4.93 -4.72
N LEU A 339 -3.31 5.54 -5.48
CA LEU A 339 -3.96 4.86 -6.61
C LEU A 339 -2.96 4.49 -7.70
N LEU A 340 -2.05 5.41 -8.06
CA LEU A 340 -1.00 5.14 -9.04
C LEU A 340 -0.10 3.97 -8.61
N THR A 341 0.28 3.92 -7.34
CA THR A 341 1.10 2.83 -6.77
C THR A 341 0.32 1.51 -6.75
N ALA A 342 -0.94 1.53 -6.33
CA ALA A 342 -1.76 0.32 -6.26
C ALA A 342 -2.04 -0.26 -7.66
N VAL A 343 -2.40 0.58 -8.64
CA VAL A 343 -2.59 0.18 -10.03
C VAL A 343 -1.26 -0.29 -10.65
N GLY A 344 -0.14 0.38 -10.34
CA GLY A 344 1.20 -0.05 -10.75
C GLY A 344 1.59 -1.41 -10.17
N ALA A 345 1.24 -1.69 -8.92
CA ALA A 345 1.46 -3.00 -8.29
C ALA A 345 0.67 -4.12 -8.99
N VAL A 346 -0.62 -3.88 -9.28
CA VAL A 346 -1.43 -4.83 -10.05
C VAL A 346 -0.90 -5.00 -11.48
N ALA A 347 -0.49 -3.92 -12.13
CA ALA A 347 0.12 -4.00 -13.46
C ALA A 347 1.41 -4.83 -13.46
N LEU A 348 2.22 -4.75 -12.39
CA LEU A 348 3.42 -5.57 -12.23
C LEU A 348 3.07 -7.06 -12.06
N ILE A 349 2.05 -7.39 -11.25
CA ILE A 349 1.55 -8.76 -11.09
C ILE A 349 1.03 -9.29 -12.44
N ALA A 350 0.22 -8.51 -13.14
CA ALA A 350 -0.32 -8.87 -14.46
C ALA A 350 0.79 -9.05 -15.51
N ASN A 351 1.82 -8.21 -15.48
CA ASN A 351 3.00 -8.30 -16.36
C ASN A 351 3.72 -9.65 -16.18
N VAL A 352 3.92 -10.10 -14.95
CA VAL A 352 4.49 -11.42 -14.65
C VAL A 352 3.60 -12.53 -15.19
N ARG A 353 2.30 -12.44 -15.01
CA ARG A 353 1.33 -13.44 -15.53
C ARG A 353 1.34 -13.55 -17.04
N MET A 354 1.29 -12.40 -17.72
CA MET A 354 1.25 -12.35 -19.18
C MET A 354 2.50 -12.95 -19.84
N ARG A 355 3.65 -12.95 -19.16
CA ARG A 355 4.92 -13.47 -19.67
C ARG A 355 5.31 -14.84 -19.13
N ARG A 356 4.35 -15.55 -18.53
CA ARG A 356 4.60 -16.88 -17.96
C ARG A 356 5.08 -17.89 -19.03
N PHE A 357 4.58 -17.77 -20.25
CA PHE A 357 4.89 -18.69 -21.37
C PHE A 357 5.65 -18.00 -22.53
N ALA A 358 6.12 -16.76 -22.33
CA ALA A 358 6.84 -16.00 -23.34
C ALA A 358 8.36 -16.30 -23.32
#